data_cae962b27e0b8c0a835e82dff2db1fe0
#
_entry.id   cae962b27e0b8c0a835e82dff2db1fe0
#
_cell.length_a   1.000
_cell.length_b   1.000
_cell.length_c   1.000
_cell.angle_alpha   90.00
_cell.angle_beta   90.00
_cell.angle_gamma   90.00
#
_symmetry.space_group_name_H-M   'P 1'
#
loop_
_entity.id
_entity.type
_entity.pdbx_description
1 polymer ?
#
loop_
_entity_poly.entity_id
_entity_poly.type
_entity_poly.pdbx_seq_one_letter_code
_entity_poly.pdbx_strand_id
1 'polypeptide(L)'
;AKAHYLAEELSKAGLTLKYQQPYFHEFVTVSAKNTQDIMDKLAQNNILGGLPLNEREILWCATEMNTKEEIDKLVELVKVV
;
A
#
# COMPACT_ATOMS: atom_id res chain seq x y z
N ALA A 1 -9.87 2.54 11.56
CA ALA A 1 -9.52 1.23 11.02
C ALA A 1 -8.16 1.24 10.37
N LYS A 2 -7.46 0.10 10.39
CA LYS A 2 -6.09 0.01 9.85
C LYS A 2 -6.02 0.23 8.34
N ALA A 3 -7.06 -0.17 7.62
CA ALA A 3 -7.10 0.07 6.18
C ALA A 3 -7.12 1.56 5.86
N HIS A 4 -7.87 2.35 6.63
CA HIS A 4 -7.91 3.80 6.45
C HIS A 4 -6.57 4.44 6.80
N TYR A 5 -5.93 3.96 7.86
CA TYR A 5 -4.61 4.46 8.24
C TYR A 5 -3.59 4.17 7.15
N LEU A 6 -3.57 2.93 6.64
CA LEU A 6 -2.66 2.56 5.56
C LEU A 6 -2.91 3.41 4.31
N ALA A 7 -4.17 3.58 3.92
CA ALA A 7 -4.50 4.37 2.74
C ALA A 7 -4.06 5.83 2.88
N GLU A 8 -4.26 6.41 4.06
CA GLU A 8 -3.85 7.79 4.32
C GLU A 8 -2.34 7.94 4.23
N GLU A 9 -1.58 7.02 4.83
CA GLU A 9 -0.12 7.08 4.81
C GLU A 9 0.44 6.80 3.40
N LEU A 10 -0.16 5.88 2.65
CA LEU A 10 0.23 5.64 1.27
C LEU A 10 -0.04 6.86 0.39
N SER A 11 -1.12 7.58 0.65
CA SER A 11 -1.41 8.81 -0.07
C SER A 11 -0.29 9.84 0.11
N LYS A 12 0.26 9.94 1.32
CA LYS A 12 1.39 10.83 1.61
C LYS A 12 2.65 10.37 0.88
N ALA A 13 2.75 9.09 0.58
CA ALA A 13 3.89 8.51 -0.14
C ALA A 13 3.71 8.55 -1.67
N GLY A 14 2.63 9.12 -2.16
CA GLY A 14 2.38 9.28 -3.59
C GLY A 14 1.45 8.25 -4.21
N LEU A 15 0.87 7.36 -3.40
CA LEU A 15 -0.08 6.35 -3.87
C LEU A 15 -1.49 6.78 -3.48
N THR A 16 -2.25 7.29 -4.44
CA THR A 16 -3.58 7.83 -4.17
C THR A 16 -4.66 6.79 -4.39
N LEU A 17 -5.76 6.94 -3.66
CA LEU A 17 -6.90 6.05 -3.82
C LEU A 17 -7.51 6.18 -5.21
N LYS A 18 -7.73 5.05 -5.86
CA LYS A 18 -8.39 5.02 -7.16
C LYS A 18 -9.88 5.27 -7.02
N TYR A 19 -10.49 4.71 -5.96
CA TYR A 19 -11.92 4.85 -5.70
C TYR A 19 -12.12 5.62 -4.40
N GLN A 20 -13.08 6.53 -4.40
CA GLN A 20 -13.43 7.32 -3.22
C GLN A 20 -14.59 6.71 -2.43
N GLN A 21 -14.86 5.44 -2.66
CA GLN A 21 -15.95 4.72 -2.01
C GLN A 21 -15.53 4.20 -0.63
N PRO A 22 -16.47 4.01 0.28
CA PRO A 22 -16.16 3.40 1.58
C PRO A 22 -15.57 2.00 1.41
N TYR A 23 -14.62 1.66 2.27
CA TYR A 23 -14.00 0.34 2.27
C TYR A 23 -13.71 -0.07 3.71
N PHE A 24 -13.57 -1.38 3.94
CA PHE A 24 -13.28 -1.93 5.26
C PHE A 24 -11.86 -2.47 5.36
N HIS A 25 -11.47 -3.33 4.44
CA HIS A 25 -10.17 -4.00 4.48
C HIS A 25 -9.35 -3.82 3.21
N GLU A 26 -10.00 -3.61 2.09
CA GLU A 26 -9.34 -3.57 0.79
C GLU A 26 -9.57 -2.24 0.09
N PHE A 27 -8.55 -1.79 -0.62
CA PHE A 27 -8.65 -0.59 -1.44
C PHE A 27 -7.60 -0.65 -2.55
N VAL A 28 -7.82 0.14 -3.60
CA VAL A 28 -6.89 0.19 -4.74
C VAL A 28 -6.24 1.56 -4.78
N THR A 29 -4.93 1.57 -4.98
CA THR A 29 -4.18 2.82 -5.17
C THR A 29 -3.63 2.93 -6.57
N VAL A 30 -3.47 4.17 -7.05
CA VAL A 30 -2.80 4.48 -8.31
C VAL A 30 -1.48 5.14 -7.97
N SER A 31 -0.40 4.68 -8.58
CA SER A 31 0.94 5.16 -8.30
C SER A 31 1.59 5.74 -9.57
N ALA A 32 2.40 6.77 -9.40
CA ALA A 32 3.28 7.23 -10.47
C ALA A 32 4.49 6.31 -10.62
N LYS A 33 4.78 5.51 -9.61
CA LYS A 33 5.88 4.54 -9.62
C LYS A 33 5.41 3.21 -10.20
N ASN A 34 6.34 2.45 -10.77
CA ASN A 34 6.01 1.12 -11.27
C ASN A 34 5.69 0.19 -10.10
N THR A 35 4.58 -0.54 -10.19
CA THR A 35 4.14 -1.42 -9.09
C THR A 35 5.11 -2.56 -8.83
N GLN A 36 5.80 -3.05 -9.86
CA GLN A 36 6.78 -4.11 -9.68
C GLN A 36 7.95 -3.65 -8.82
N ASP A 37 8.41 -2.40 -9.00
CA ASP A 37 9.47 -1.85 -8.17
C ASP A 37 9.06 -1.78 -6.71
N ILE A 38 7.82 -1.40 -6.46
CA ILE A 38 7.29 -1.34 -5.10
C ILE A 38 7.23 -2.75 -4.50
N MET A 39 6.69 -3.70 -5.25
CA MET A 39 6.58 -5.08 -4.77
C MET A 39 7.95 -5.70 -4.50
N ASP A 40 8.92 -5.46 -5.38
CA ASP A 40 10.28 -5.97 -5.19
C ASP A 40 10.92 -5.40 -3.93
N LYS A 41 10.74 -4.12 -3.69
CA LYS A 41 11.29 -3.48 -2.49
C LYS A 41 10.69 -4.08 -1.23
N LEU A 42 9.39 -4.28 -1.21
CA LEU A 42 8.72 -4.88 -0.06
C LEU A 42 9.15 -6.32 0.15
N ALA A 43 9.28 -7.10 -0.92
CA ALA A 43 9.71 -8.49 -0.83
C ALA A 43 11.13 -8.61 -0.29
N GLN A 44 12.03 -7.70 -0.68
CA GLN A 44 13.41 -7.68 -0.17
C GLN A 44 13.46 -7.50 1.35
N ASN A 45 12.42 -6.94 1.92
CA ASN A 45 12.32 -6.69 3.35
C ASN A 45 11.34 -7.62 4.05
N ASN A 46 10.97 -8.72 3.38
CA ASN A 46 10.05 -9.73 3.91
C ASN A 46 8.67 -9.17 4.28
N ILE A 47 8.21 -8.18 3.52
CA ILE A 47 6.90 -7.59 3.73
C ILE A 47 5.99 -8.00 2.59
N LEU A 48 4.84 -8.57 2.94
CA LEU A 48 3.81 -8.86 1.96
C LEU A 48 3.02 -7.56 1.76
N GLY A 49 3.15 -6.99 0.57
CA GLY A 49 2.43 -5.76 0.23
C GLY A 49 1.03 -6.07 -0.27
N GLY A 50 0.64 -5.42 -1.34
CA GLY A 50 -0.63 -5.69 -1.97
C GLY A 50 -0.47 -6.62 -3.16
N LEU A 51 -1.51 -6.66 -3.97
CA LEU A 51 -1.51 -7.40 -5.24
C LEU A 51 -1.42 -6.36 -6.37
N PRO A 52 -0.36 -6.42 -7.19
CA PRO A 52 -0.28 -5.50 -8.32
C PRO A 52 -1.30 -5.92 -9.38
N LEU A 53 -2.19 -5.00 -9.73
CA LEU A 53 -3.21 -5.24 -10.75
C LEU A 53 -2.69 -4.93 -12.14
N ASN A 54 -1.81 -3.92 -12.23
CA ASN A 54 -1.13 -3.54 -13.45
C ASN A 54 0.06 -2.67 -13.04
N GLU A 55 0.69 -1.99 -13.99
CA GLU A 55 1.91 -1.22 -13.73
C GLU A 55 1.71 -0.02 -12.81
N ARG A 56 0.48 0.40 -12.60
CA ARG A 56 0.16 1.62 -11.84
C ARG A 56 -0.79 1.39 -10.68
N GLU A 57 -1.44 0.23 -10.62
CA GLU A 57 -2.49 -0.02 -9.63
C GLU A 57 -2.15 -1.21 -8.74
N ILE A 58 -2.39 -1.02 -7.46
CA ILE A 58 -2.14 -2.06 -6.46
C ILE A 58 -3.40 -2.21 -5.60
N LEU A 59 -3.83 -3.45 -5.39
CA LEU A 59 -4.88 -3.77 -4.43
C LEU A 59 -4.23 -4.05 -3.08
N TRP A 60 -4.59 -3.26 -2.09
CA TRP A 60 -4.06 -3.41 -0.72
C TRP A 60 -5.11 -4.03 0.18
N CYS A 61 -4.66 -4.86 1.11
CA CYS A 61 -5.53 -5.47 2.11
C CYS A 61 -4.87 -5.30 3.48
N ALA A 62 -5.54 -4.58 4.37
CA ALA A 62 -5.07 -4.40 5.74
C ALA A 62 -6.08 -5.06 6.68
N THR A 63 -5.60 -5.91 7.58
CA THR A 63 -6.43 -6.62 8.54
C THR A 63 -6.09 -6.17 9.96
N GLU A 64 -6.89 -6.61 10.92
CA GLU A 64 -6.62 -6.34 12.31
C GLU A 64 -5.33 -7.03 12.80
N MET A 65 -4.80 -7.97 12.03
CA MET A 65 -3.55 -8.65 12.36
C MET A 65 -2.32 -7.79 12.08
N ASN A 66 -2.44 -6.78 11.23
CA ASN A 66 -1.33 -5.88 10.94
C ASN A 66 -1.15 -4.86 12.06
N THR A 67 0.08 -4.63 12.49
CA THR A 67 0.37 -3.62 13.49
C THR A 67 0.64 -2.28 12.82
N LYS A 68 0.52 -1.21 13.61
CA LYS A 68 0.86 0.13 13.12
C LYS A 68 2.31 0.18 12.66
N GLU A 69 3.20 -0.48 13.39
CA GLU A 69 4.63 -0.51 13.08
C GLU A 69 4.91 -1.18 11.74
N GLU A 70 4.19 -2.27 11.45
CA GLU A 70 4.31 -2.94 10.16
C GLU A 70 3.84 -2.04 9.02
N ILE A 71 2.73 -1.33 9.23
CA ILE A 71 2.20 -0.40 8.24
C ILE A 71 3.18 0.75 8.02
N ASP A 72 3.72 1.31 9.09
CA ASP A 72 4.68 2.40 9.00
C ASP A 72 5.93 1.98 8.23
N LYS A 73 6.43 0.77 8.48
CA LYS A 73 7.60 0.25 7.79
C LYS A 73 7.32 0.07 6.30
N LEU A 74 6.15 -0.48 5.96
CA LEU A 74 5.73 -0.66 4.58
C LEU A 74 5.72 0.69 3.85
N VAL A 75 5.12 1.70 4.46
CA VAL A 75 5.01 3.04 3.87
C VAL A 75 6.39 3.67 3.67
N GLU A 76 7.29 3.51 4.65
CA GLU A 76 8.65 4.03 4.52
C GLU A 76 9.38 3.41 3.33
N LEU A 77 9.20 2.11 3.10
CA LEU A 77 9.81 1.43 1.96
C LEU A 77 9.23 1.91 0.64
N VAL A 78 7.93 2.17 0.60
CA VAL A 78 7.29 2.71 -0.60
C VAL A 78 7.83 4.10 -0.94
N LYS A 79 8.10 4.91 0.06
CA LYS A 79 8.63 6.27 -0.14
C LYS A 79 9.98 6.28 -0.83
N VAL A 80 10.80 5.26 -0.63
CA VAL A 80 12.17 5.24 -1.15
C VAL A 80 12.30 4.51 -2.49
N VAL A 81 11.21 4.01 -3.01
CA VAL A 81 11.22 3.37 -4.34
C VAL A 81 11.34 4.39 -5.46
#